data_39f15b9ed8dafa7d4adc93aa9019a136
#
_entry.id   39f15b9ed8dafa7d4adc93aa9019a136
#
_cell.length_a   1.000
_cell.length_b   1.000
_cell.length_c   1.000
_cell.angle_alpha   90.00
_cell.angle_beta   90.00
_cell.angle_gamma   90.00
#
_symmetry.space_group_name_H-M   'P 1'
#
loop_
_entity.id
_entity.type
_entity.pdbx_description
1 polymer ?
#
loop_
_entity_poly.entity_id
_entity_poly.type
_entity_poly.pdbx_seq_one_letter_code
_entity_poly.pdbx_strand_id
1 'polypeptide(L)'
;MLAERTAGHQFEYSVATAPPTLLQRQLAFVVVVVTLAAFGAVAPFASLTLPRFDSFIPAMAAIIFVTDLVTAALLFGQFAASGSRALLVLASGYLFTSLIAIPFALTFPGAFAPTGLLGAGPQTAAWFSISIRISFAVATVGYALLISGKHMKESIESSPRPAILSSVVIVIIMVGTLTWTVTAGQGLLPSLLLDGAVLPLAHYASGMIALTYILALLILWSRRKSVLSLWLMVAVCALIAESLVIAFLATNRFTLGFYANRAIPLVVSKVVLIVLLAETVLLHARLSLANSRLQREHVNKLVSAQAVVATLAHEVRQPLTGVTSRAAAGYRFLDREQPDIATAKRLFDQINDDAFRANEVFDSFLSLFKGSRQEHQPVDVNVLALEAVQLLRKELDNHNVTAHTMLAELPTIQGNRGQLREVILNLLQNSIEAMATTTRQRVISIVTIARDSDSVSLSLQDTGPGIDPDKLASIFDPFVTTKAKGTGLGLAICKMIIEQHGGKLSAASDSHYYGARFELTLPTKIAEPSAPATATEQSPRHE
;
A
#
# COMPACT_ATOMS: atom_id res chain seq x y z
N MET A 1 -7.55 0.51 -16.26
CA MET A 1 -6.66 1.66 -16.51
C MET A 1 -6.56 2.66 -15.34
N LEU A 2 -7.62 2.98 -14.57
CA LEU A 2 -7.52 3.83 -13.36
C LEU A 2 -7.06 3.05 -12.13
N ALA A 3 -7.37 1.76 -11.99
CA ALA A 3 -6.89 0.90 -10.91
C ALA A 3 -5.39 0.60 -10.99
N GLU A 4 -4.78 0.65 -12.17
CA GLU A 4 -3.33 0.49 -12.34
C GLU A 4 -2.53 1.75 -11.97
N ARG A 5 -3.11 2.95 -12.07
CA ARG A 5 -2.45 4.19 -11.65
C ARG A 5 -2.42 4.37 -10.12
N THR A 6 -3.43 3.90 -9.39
CA THR A 6 -3.44 3.93 -7.91
C THR A 6 -2.52 2.88 -7.29
N ALA A 7 -2.32 1.72 -7.93
CA ALA A 7 -1.32 0.74 -7.50
C ALA A 7 0.11 1.24 -7.70
N GLY A 8 0.39 2.07 -8.73
CA GLY A 8 1.71 2.61 -9.01
C GLY A 8 2.24 3.60 -7.95
N HIS A 9 1.41 4.33 -7.25
CA HIS A 9 1.85 5.32 -6.24
C HIS A 9 2.09 4.74 -4.84
N GLN A 10 1.57 3.57 -4.50
CA GLN A 10 1.80 2.92 -3.19
C GLN A 10 3.06 2.05 -3.13
N PHE A 11 3.70 1.73 -4.26
CA PHE A 11 4.91 0.89 -4.33
C PHE A 11 6.24 1.67 -4.34
N GLU A 12 6.23 3.01 -4.25
CA GLU A 12 7.44 3.84 -4.38
C GLU A 12 8.33 3.92 -3.13
N TYR A 13 7.99 3.32 -2.02
CA TYR A 13 8.83 3.34 -0.81
C TYR A 13 9.60 2.04 -0.60
N SER A 14 10.64 1.82 -1.44
CA SER A 14 11.68 0.86 -1.08
C SER A 14 12.60 1.47 0.00
N VAL A 15 13.31 0.64 0.77
CA VAL A 15 14.33 1.08 1.76
C VAL A 15 15.32 2.08 1.18
N ALA A 16 15.59 1.96 -0.13
CA ALA A 16 16.47 2.85 -0.87
C ALA A 16 15.90 4.27 -1.07
N THR A 17 14.57 4.47 -0.93
CA THR A 17 13.89 5.74 -1.21
C THR A 17 13.18 6.32 0.00
N ALA A 18 12.85 5.50 1.02
CA ALA A 18 12.16 5.96 2.23
C ALA A 18 13.01 6.96 3.03
N PRO A 19 12.45 8.13 3.43
CA PRO A 19 13.16 9.08 4.25
C PRO A 19 13.36 8.55 5.67
N PRO A 20 14.54 8.78 6.30
CA PRO A 20 14.81 8.32 7.65
C PRO A 20 13.97 9.06 8.70
N THR A 21 13.43 8.32 9.67
CA THR A 21 12.72 8.87 10.82
C THR A 21 13.67 9.59 11.77
N LEU A 22 13.12 10.44 12.66
CA LEU A 22 13.90 11.14 13.68
C LEU A 22 14.66 10.16 14.59
N LEU A 23 13.99 9.08 15.01
CA LEU A 23 14.61 8.03 15.84
C LEU A 23 15.79 7.35 15.12
N GLN A 24 15.66 7.03 13.84
CA GLN A 24 16.76 6.44 13.07
C GLN A 24 17.95 7.39 12.96
N ARG A 25 17.73 8.69 12.80
CA ARG A 25 18.81 9.70 12.77
C ARG A 25 19.52 9.80 14.13
N GLN A 26 18.78 9.78 15.24
CA GLN A 26 19.34 9.78 16.58
C GLN A 26 20.16 8.52 16.86
N LEU A 27 19.63 7.33 16.51
CA LEU A 27 20.34 6.07 16.65
C LEU A 27 21.62 6.05 15.80
N ALA A 28 21.56 6.51 14.55
CA ALA A 28 22.74 6.59 13.69
C ALA A 28 23.81 7.50 14.30
N PHE A 29 23.43 8.65 14.83
CA PHE A 29 24.35 9.56 15.54
C PHE A 29 24.98 8.89 16.75
N VAL A 30 24.20 8.22 17.61
CA VAL A 30 24.71 7.50 18.79
C VAL A 30 25.71 6.42 18.37
N VAL A 31 25.40 5.62 17.32
CA VAL A 31 26.32 4.58 16.82
C VAL A 31 27.63 5.19 16.34
N VAL A 32 27.60 6.31 15.61
CA VAL A 32 28.84 7.02 15.19
C VAL A 32 29.64 7.49 16.39
N VAL A 33 29.00 8.12 17.37
CA VAL A 33 29.69 8.61 18.58
C VAL A 33 30.32 7.48 19.38
N VAL A 34 29.58 6.39 19.60
CA VAL A 34 30.11 5.19 20.31
C VAL A 34 31.27 4.56 19.54
N THR A 35 31.18 4.48 18.20
CA THR A 35 32.25 3.95 17.36
C THR A 35 33.51 4.80 17.45
N LEU A 36 33.39 6.11 17.33
CA LEU A 36 34.54 7.02 17.45
C LEU A 36 35.13 7.02 18.85
N ALA A 37 34.29 6.94 19.90
CA ALA A 37 34.74 6.79 21.27
C ALA A 37 35.50 5.48 21.49
N ALA A 38 35.03 4.37 20.91
CA ALA A 38 35.73 3.07 20.96
C ALA A 38 37.12 3.14 20.31
N PHE A 39 37.23 3.75 19.12
CA PHE A 39 38.52 3.97 18.48
C PHE A 39 39.42 4.91 19.31
N GLY A 40 38.86 5.99 19.85
CA GLY A 40 39.57 6.92 20.72
C GLY A 40 40.11 6.25 21.99
N ALA A 41 39.35 5.34 22.60
CA ALA A 41 39.77 4.56 23.76
C ALA A 41 40.89 3.56 23.44
N VAL A 42 40.89 3.00 22.25
CA VAL A 42 41.93 2.04 21.80
C VAL A 42 43.20 2.75 21.33
N ALA A 43 43.11 3.94 20.78
CA ALA A 43 44.20 4.67 20.14
C ALA A 43 45.47 4.77 21.01
N PRO A 44 45.40 5.17 22.32
CA PRO A 44 46.58 5.27 23.20
C PRO A 44 47.28 3.94 23.43
N PHE A 45 46.53 2.84 23.32
CA PHE A 45 47.04 1.47 23.57
C PHE A 45 47.22 0.67 22.29
N ALA A 46 47.12 1.28 21.11
CA ALA A 46 47.12 0.61 19.83
C ALA A 46 48.39 -0.23 19.55
N SER A 47 49.54 0.18 20.10
CA SER A 47 50.84 -0.49 19.99
C SER A 47 51.05 -1.64 20.99
N LEU A 48 50.12 -1.83 21.96
CA LEU A 48 50.23 -2.92 22.95
C LEU A 48 50.18 -4.28 22.23
N THR A 49 51.22 -5.06 22.39
CA THR A 49 51.30 -6.41 21.81
C THR A 49 50.41 -7.39 22.56
N LEU A 50 49.60 -8.14 21.82
CA LEU A 50 48.71 -9.16 22.35
C LEU A 50 49.17 -10.54 21.89
N PRO A 51 48.72 -11.63 22.57
CA PRO A 51 48.92 -12.97 22.09
C PRO A 51 48.44 -13.16 20.66
N ARG A 52 49.12 -14.01 19.92
CA ARG A 52 48.72 -14.33 18.55
C ARG A 52 47.53 -15.28 18.56
N PHE A 53 46.41 -14.85 17.95
CA PHE A 53 45.21 -15.65 17.76
C PHE A 53 45.06 -16.02 16.29
N ASP A 54 45.57 -17.18 15.88
CA ASP A 54 45.59 -17.60 14.47
C ASP A 54 44.18 -17.80 13.88
N SER A 55 43.20 -18.16 14.70
CA SER A 55 41.80 -18.32 14.32
C SER A 55 41.05 -17.00 14.15
N PHE A 56 41.60 -15.86 14.57
CA PHE A 56 40.86 -14.55 14.52
C PHE A 56 40.54 -14.13 13.10
N ILE A 57 41.52 -14.18 12.19
CA ILE A 57 41.32 -13.75 10.81
C ILE A 57 40.36 -14.67 10.03
N PRO A 58 40.51 -16.03 10.09
CA PRO A 58 39.52 -16.93 9.49
C PRO A 58 38.11 -16.75 10.01
N ALA A 59 37.95 -16.59 11.33
CA ALA A 59 36.62 -16.36 11.93
C ALA A 59 36.00 -15.07 11.44
N MET A 60 36.77 -13.98 11.42
CA MET A 60 36.32 -12.68 10.91
C MET A 60 35.95 -12.78 9.42
N ALA A 61 36.77 -13.43 8.61
CA ALA A 61 36.51 -13.61 7.18
C ALA A 61 35.26 -14.45 6.91
N ALA A 62 34.98 -15.47 7.72
CA ALA A 62 33.77 -16.27 7.64
C ALA A 62 32.52 -15.40 7.96
N ILE A 63 32.60 -14.55 8.98
CA ILE A 63 31.50 -13.59 9.30
C ILE A 63 31.30 -12.63 8.15
N ILE A 64 32.36 -12.05 7.58
CA ILE A 64 32.28 -11.14 6.42
C ILE A 64 31.64 -11.88 5.24
N PHE A 65 32.12 -13.08 4.90
CA PHE A 65 31.60 -13.85 3.79
C PHE A 65 30.08 -14.03 3.87
N VAL A 66 29.59 -14.56 4.98
CA VAL A 66 28.14 -14.84 5.14
C VAL A 66 27.32 -13.55 5.16
N THR A 67 27.71 -12.58 5.96
CA THR A 67 26.90 -11.38 6.16
C THR A 67 26.90 -10.45 4.94
N ASP A 68 28.04 -10.33 4.25
CA ASP A 68 28.12 -9.49 3.04
C ASP A 68 27.44 -10.19 1.85
N LEU A 69 27.47 -11.55 1.78
CA LEU A 69 26.71 -12.30 0.79
C LEU A 69 25.19 -12.09 0.95
N VAL A 70 24.70 -12.18 2.19
CA VAL A 70 23.28 -11.90 2.48
C VAL A 70 22.93 -10.45 2.15
N THR A 71 23.81 -9.50 2.50
CA THR A 71 23.59 -8.07 2.18
C THR A 71 23.55 -7.86 0.66
N ALA A 72 24.48 -8.48 -0.10
CA ALA A 72 24.49 -8.41 -1.56
C ALA A 72 23.20 -8.99 -2.16
N ALA A 73 22.74 -10.15 -1.69
CA ALA A 73 21.51 -10.78 -2.14
C ALA A 73 20.27 -9.89 -1.90
N LEU A 74 20.16 -9.28 -0.72
CA LEU A 74 19.09 -8.34 -0.39
C LEU A 74 19.13 -7.10 -1.30
N LEU A 75 20.31 -6.54 -1.56
CA LEU A 75 20.47 -5.37 -2.44
C LEU A 75 20.18 -5.72 -3.90
N PHE A 76 20.56 -6.90 -4.40
CA PHE A 76 20.15 -7.39 -5.73
C PHE A 76 18.65 -7.59 -5.81
N GLY A 77 17.99 -8.09 -4.76
CA GLY A 77 16.54 -8.16 -4.68
C GLY A 77 15.87 -6.78 -4.75
N GLN A 78 16.40 -5.80 -4.03
CA GLN A 78 15.92 -4.42 -4.10
C GLN A 78 16.19 -3.77 -5.47
N PHE A 79 17.34 -4.07 -6.11
CA PHE A 79 17.61 -3.65 -7.48
C PHE A 79 16.59 -4.26 -8.45
N ALA A 80 16.27 -5.54 -8.33
CA ALA A 80 15.29 -6.21 -9.18
C ALA A 80 13.89 -5.57 -9.07
N ALA A 81 13.53 -5.06 -7.88
CA ALA A 81 12.26 -4.38 -7.64
C ALA A 81 12.24 -2.91 -8.07
N SER A 82 13.37 -2.19 -7.96
CA SER A 82 13.43 -0.73 -8.15
C SER A 82 14.10 -0.28 -9.44
N GLY A 83 14.89 -1.16 -10.11
CA GLY A 83 15.70 -0.81 -11.28
C GLY A 83 16.88 0.15 -10.98
N SER A 84 17.19 0.44 -9.72
CA SER A 84 18.19 1.44 -9.33
C SER A 84 19.62 0.97 -9.57
N ARG A 85 20.32 1.53 -10.56
CA ARG A 85 21.73 1.22 -10.83
C ARG A 85 22.67 1.47 -9.64
N ALA A 86 22.32 2.40 -8.76
CA ALA A 86 23.05 2.64 -7.52
C ALA A 86 23.09 1.39 -6.64
N LEU A 87 21.94 0.71 -6.48
CA LEU A 87 21.84 -0.53 -5.71
C LEU A 87 22.63 -1.67 -6.35
N LEU A 88 22.65 -1.75 -7.68
CA LEU A 88 23.45 -2.75 -8.40
C LEU A 88 24.95 -2.61 -8.09
N VAL A 89 25.47 -1.38 -8.13
CA VAL A 89 26.87 -1.10 -7.82
C VAL A 89 27.21 -1.43 -6.37
N LEU A 90 26.34 -1.04 -5.42
CA LEU A 90 26.54 -1.34 -4.00
C LEU A 90 26.48 -2.85 -3.73
N ALA A 91 25.52 -3.56 -4.34
CA ALA A 91 25.40 -5.01 -4.26
C ALA A 91 26.65 -5.73 -4.77
N SER A 92 27.20 -5.25 -5.90
CA SER A 92 28.45 -5.79 -6.46
C SER A 92 29.65 -5.56 -5.54
N GLY A 93 29.69 -4.41 -4.84
CA GLY A 93 30.71 -4.14 -3.81
C GLY A 93 30.65 -5.13 -2.65
N TYR A 94 29.45 -5.36 -2.09
CA TYR A 94 29.26 -6.36 -1.03
C TYR A 94 29.55 -7.79 -1.49
N LEU A 95 29.16 -8.14 -2.73
CA LEU A 95 29.49 -9.45 -3.29
C LEU A 95 31.00 -9.63 -3.44
N PHE A 96 31.73 -8.59 -3.88
CA PHE A 96 33.18 -8.63 -3.98
C PHE A 96 33.82 -8.81 -2.61
N THR A 97 33.43 -8.04 -1.58
CA THR A 97 33.99 -8.20 -0.21
C THR A 97 33.68 -9.56 0.40
N SER A 98 32.52 -10.11 0.10
CA SER A 98 32.15 -11.47 0.49
C SER A 98 33.07 -12.50 -0.15
N LEU A 99 33.16 -12.56 -1.48
CA LEU A 99 33.91 -13.61 -2.19
C LEU A 99 35.41 -13.52 -1.94
N ILE A 100 35.98 -12.33 -1.82
CA ILE A 100 37.42 -12.14 -1.56
C ILE A 100 37.82 -12.52 -0.13
N ALA A 101 36.87 -12.58 0.81
CA ALA A 101 37.15 -13.02 2.19
C ALA A 101 37.63 -14.46 2.26
N ILE A 102 37.24 -15.32 1.31
CA ILE A 102 37.68 -16.73 1.26
C ILE A 102 39.19 -16.83 0.98
N PRO A 103 39.71 -16.35 -0.16
CA PRO A 103 41.17 -16.42 -0.43
C PRO A 103 41.97 -15.60 0.59
N PHE A 104 41.43 -14.51 1.14
CA PHE A 104 42.08 -13.77 2.23
C PHE A 104 42.28 -14.63 3.46
N ALA A 105 41.26 -15.39 3.91
CA ALA A 105 41.39 -16.31 5.04
C ALA A 105 42.38 -17.43 4.78
N LEU A 106 42.29 -18.05 3.59
CA LEU A 106 43.17 -19.19 3.21
C LEU A 106 44.63 -18.79 3.11
N THR A 107 44.93 -17.57 2.67
CA THR A 107 46.31 -17.09 2.49
C THR A 107 46.90 -16.45 3.73
N PHE A 108 46.14 -16.30 4.82
CA PHE A 108 46.65 -15.66 6.03
C PHE A 108 47.62 -16.57 6.76
N PRO A 109 48.88 -16.11 7.03
CA PRO A 109 49.90 -16.93 7.66
C PRO A 109 49.52 -17.41 9.07
N GLY A 110 49.57 -18.71 9.30
CA GLY A 110 49.26 -19.36 10.56
C GLY A 110 47.77 -19.73 10.72
N ALA A 111 46.90 -19.33 9.79
CA ALA A 111 45.50 -19.71 9.86
C ALA A 111 45.23 -21.18 9.54
N PHE A 112 45.78 -21.68 8.44
CA PHE A 112 45.64 -23.07 7.96
C PHE A 112 47.00 -23.73 7.65
N ALA A 113 48.01 -22.92 7.36
CA ALA A 113 49.38 -23.35 7.17
C ALA A 113 50.34 -22.26 7.67
N PRO A 114 51.60 -22.58 8.05
CA PRO A 114 52.55 -21.60 8.58
C PRO A 114 52.75 -20.38 7.66
N THR A 115 52.82 -20.59 6.35
CA THR A 115 52.98 -19.53 5.32
C THR A 115 51.69 -19.12 4.68
N GLY A 116 50.54 -19.75 5.00
CA GLY A 116 49.27 -19.65 4.29
C GLY A 116 49.15 -20.68 3.15
N LEU A 117 47.93 -20.80 2.58
CA LEU A 117 47.62 -21.67 1.44
C LEU A 117 47.72 -20.90 0.12
N LEU A 118 47.46 -21.54 -1.02
CA LEU A 118 47.38 -20.96 -2.37
C LEU A 118 48.71 -20.32 -2.86
N GLY A 119 49.86 -20.77 -2.38
CA GLY A 119 51.15 -20.16 -2.71
C GLY A 119 51.34 -18.76 -2.13
N ALA A 120 50.73 -18.51 -0.98
CA ALA A 120 50.79 -17.20 -0.33
C ALA A 120 52.22 -16.80 0.05
N GLY A 121 52.59 -15.54 -0.21
CA GLY A 121 53.82 -14.94 0.23
C GLY A 121 53.65 -13.94 1.37
N PRO A 122 54.73 -13.32 1.85
CA PRO A 122 54.70 -12.41 3.00
C PRO A 122 53.77 -11.21 2.83
N GLN A 123 53.53 -10.77 1.58
CA GLN A 123 52.74 -9.60 1.21
C GLN A 123 51.28 -9.89 0.88
N THR A 124 50.93 -11.17 0.64
CA THR A 124 49.63 -11.61 0.11
C THR A 124 48.47 -11.12 0.97
N ALA A 125 48.51 -11.35 2.29
CA ALA A 125 47.43 -10.94 3.21
C ALA A 125 47.31 -9.41 3.31
N ALA A 126 48.39 -8.65 3.16
CA ALA A 126 48.36 -7.20 3.19
C ALA A 126 47.68 -6.64 1.92
N TRP A 127 47.99 -7.19 0.74
CA TRP A 127 47.34 -6.79 -0.51
C TRP A 127 45.87 -7.12 -0.54
N PHE A 128 45.45 -8.29 -0.07
CA PHE A 128 44.02 -8.59 0.08
C PHE A 128 43.30 -7.57 1.00
N SER A 129 43.93 -7.24 2.16
CA SER A 129 43.34 -6.25 3.09
C SER A 129 43.15 -4.86 2.47
N ILE A 130 44.11 -4.40 1.65
CA ILE A 130 44.00 -3.13 0.92
C ILE A 130 42.96 -3.23 -0.17
N SER A 131 42.90 -4.30 -0.94
CA SER A 131 41.98 -4.51 -2.05
C SER A 131 40.54 -4.56 -1.59
N ILE A 132 40.24 -5.21 -0.47
CA ILE A 132 38.90 -5.22 0.16
C ILE A 132 38.44 -3.77 0.47
N ARG A 133 39.30 -2.95 1.05
CA ARG A 133 38.99 -1.57 1.43
C ARG A 133 38.82 -0.64 0.23
N ILE A 134 39.70 -0.76 -0.76
CA ILE A 134 39.60 0.06 -2.00
C ILE A 134 38.30 -0.29 -2.76
N SER A 135 38.00 -1.57 -2.96
CA SER A 135 36.83 -1.98 -3.73
C SER A 135 35.54 -1.51 -3.07
N PHE A 136 35.43 -1.61 -1.75
CA PHE A 136 34.26 -1.13 -1.03
C PHE A 136 34.15 0.41 -1.03
N ALA A 137 35.27 1.13 -0.94
CA ALA A 137 35.30 2.58 -1.07
C ALA A 137 34.79 3.04 -2.45
N VAL A 138 35.30 2.41 -3.52
CA VAL A 138 34.87 2.68 -4.90
C VAL A 138 33.39 2.36 -5.11
N ALA A 139 32.90 1.24 -4.61
CA ALA A 139 31.49 0.86 -4.69
C ALA A 139 30.60 1.87 -3.96
N THR A 140 31.03 2.36 -2.79
CA THR A 140 30.29 3.37 -2.00
C THR A 140 30.26 4.73 -2.72
N VAL A 141 31.36 5.17 -3.33
CA VAL A 141 31.39 6.38 -4.16
C VAL A 141 30.48 6.21 -5.36
N GLY A 142 30.55 5.08 -6.06
CA GLY A 142 29.67 4.75 -7.18
C GLY A 142 28.19 4.81 -6.82
N TYR A 143 27.82 4.21 -5.69
CA TYR A 143 26.46 4.31 -5.15
C TYR A 143 26.06 5.78 -4.87
N ALA A 144 26.93 6.53 -4.19
CA ALA A 144 26.66 7.91 -3.81
C ALA A 144 26.48 8.84 -5.03
N LEU A 145 27.24 8.62 -6.11
CA LEU A 145 27.12 9.36 -7.36
C LEU A 145 25.82 9.02 -8.11
N LEU A 146 25.46 7.72 -8.18
CA LEU A 146 24.33 7.24 -8.96
C LEU A 146 22.97 7.50 -8.31
N ILE A 147 22.90 7.65 -6.99
CA ILE A 147 21.63 7.86 -6.26
C ILE A 147 20.91 9.16 -6.66
N SER A 148 21.60 10.12 -7.29
CA SER A 148 21.07 11.44 -7.66
C SER A 148 20.74 11.60 -9.14
N GLY A 149 21.00 10.63 -9.98
CA GLY A 149 20.74 10.72 -11.41
C GLY A 149 19.23 10.78 -11.71
N LYS A 150 18.81 11.72 -12.58
CA LYS A 150 17.44 11.82 -13.13
C LYS A 150 16.98 10.55 -13.89
N HIS A 151 17.84 9.56 -14.03
CA HIS A 151 17.64 8.30 -14.78
C HIS A 151 16.82 7.23 -14.04
N MET A 152 16.17 7.56 -12.94
CA MET A 152 15.33 6.61 -12.20
C MET A 152 14.02 6.25 -12.93
N LYS A 153 13.71 6.90 -14.06
CA LYS A 153 12.47 6.67 -14.83
C LYS A 153 12.63 5.93 -16.16
N GLU A 154 13.85 5.72 -16.66
CA GLU A 154 14.04 5.24 -18.05
C GLU A 154 14.40 3.75 -18.21
N SER A 155 14.50 2.95 -17.14
CA SER A 155 15.08 1.59 -17.24
C SER A 155 14.17 0.43 -16.89
N ILE A 156 12.85 0.56 -17.02
CA ILE A 156 11.92 -0.55 -16.65
C ILE A 156 11.63 -1.50 -17.84
N GLU A 157 12.15 -1.26 -19.04
CA GLU A 157 11.86 -2.12 -20.20
C GLU A 157 12.72 -3.38 -20.33
N SER A 158 13.83 -3.52 -19.61
CA SER A 158 14.66 -4.73 -19.64
C SER A 158 14.60 -5.53 -18.34
N SER A 159 14.48 -6.86 -18.46
CA SER A 159 14.53 -7.78 -17.32
C SER A 159 15.78 -7.50 -16.46
N PRO A 160 15.67 -7.42 -15.11
CA PRO A 160 16.81 -7.15 -14.24
C PRO A 160 17.82 -8.32 -14.17
N ARG A 161 17.42 -9.52 -14.60
CA ARG A 161 18.21 -10.74 -14.53
C ARG A 161 19.57 -10.67 -15.26
N PRO A 162 19.66 -10.20 -16.53
CA PRO A 162 20.95 -10.12 -17.21
C PRO A 162 21.93 -9.15 -16.55
N ALA A 163 21.45 -8.03 -15.98
CA ALA A 163 22.28 -7.08 -15.27
C ALA A 163 22.85 -7.66 -13.97
N ILE A 164 22.06 -8.41 -13.23
CA ILE A 164 22.52 -9.13 -12.03
C ILE A 164 23.55 -10.20 -12.42
N LEU A 165 23.23 -11.02 -13.43
CA LEU A 165 24.10 -12.11 -13.86
C LEU A 165 25.45 -11.59 -14.36
N SER A 166 25.45 -10.55 -15.20
CA SER A 166 26.69 -9.93 -15.70
C SER A 166 27.51 -9.34 -14.55
N SER A 167 26.89 -8.70 -13.58
CA SER A 167 27.52 -8.16 -12.39
C SER A 167 28.20 -9.24 -11.55
N VAL A 168 27.50 -10.37 -11.30
CA VAL A 168 28.06 -11.53 -10.58
C VAL A 168 29.26 -12.12 -11.31
N VAL A 169 29.17 -12.33 -12.63
CA VAL A 169 30.27 -12.87 -13.45
C VAL A 169 31.48 -11.93 -13.40
N ILE A 170 31.27 -10.62 -13.56
CA ILE A 170 32.35 -9.62 -13.47
C ILE A 170 33.04 -9.69 -12.11
N VAL A 171 32.29 -9.74 -11.03
CA VAL A 171 32.85 -9.83 -9.67
C VAL A 171 33.65 -11.12 -9.47
N ILE A 172 33.17 -12.26 -9.94
CA ILE A 172 33.91 -13.53 -9.86
C ILE A 172 35.24 -13.45 -10.62
N ILE A 173 35.23 -12.88 -11.85
CA ILE A 173 36.44 -12.69 -12.63
C ILE A 173 37.41 -11.76 -11.90
N MET A 174 36.93 -10.64 -11.33
CA MET A 174 37.74 -9.70 -10.57
C MET A 174 38.41 -10.36 -9.36
N VAL A 175 37.63 -11.15 -8.57
CA VAL A 175 38.17 -11.87 -7.42
C VAL A 175 39.19 -12.91 -7.85
N GLY A 176 38.92 -13.65 -8.94
CA GLY A 176 39.86 -14.66 -9.47
C GLY A 176 41.19 -14.03 -9.96
N THR A 177 41.08 -12.96 -10.76
CA THR A 177 42.28 -12.25 -11.27
C THR A 177 43.08 -11.61 -10.14
N LEU A 178 42.43 -11.00 -9.17
CA LEU A 178 43.10 -10.42 -8.01
C LEU A 178 43.80 -11.51 -7.17
N THR A 179 43.11 -12.62 -6.92
CA THR A 179 43.66 -13.74 -6.18
C THR A 179 44.92 -14.26 -6.88
N TRP A 180 44.87 -14.47 -8.20
CA TRP A 180 46.04 -14.89 -8.98
C TRP A 180 47.19 -13.90 -8.90
N THR A 181 46.91 -12.60 -9.07
CA THR A 181 47.92 -11.53 -9.02
C THR A 181 48.61 -11.44 -7.66
N VAL A 182 47.84 -11.57 -6.56
CA VAL A 182 48.37 -11.43 -5.19
C VAL A 182 49.07 -12.69 -4.71
N THR A 183 48.79 -13.86 -5.30
CA THR A 183 49.45 -15.13 -4.97
C THR A 183 50.61 -15.46 -5.96
N ALA A 184 50.26 -15.89 -7.17
CA ALA A 184 51.25 -16.27 -8.19
C ALA A 184 52.04 -15.06 -8.75
N GLY A 185 51.39 -13.90 -8.88
CA GLY A 185 51.98 -12.65 -9.40
C GLY A 185 52.64 -11.76 -8.34
N GLN A 186 52.82 -12.23 -7.11
CA GLN A 186 53.26 -11.37 -5.99
C GLN A 186 54.61 -10.65 -6.24
N GLY A 187 55.49 -11.18 -7.10
CA GLY A 187 56.76 -10.56 -7.47
C GLY A 187 56.61 -9.26 -8.29
N LEU A 188 55.42 -9.01 -8.86
CA LEU A 188 55.08 -7.78 -9.58
C LEU A 188 54.58 -6.67 -8.65
N LEU A 189 54.25 -6.99 -7.39
CA LEU A 189 53.65 -6.07 -6.44
C LEU A 189 54.72 -5.49 -5.49
N PRO A 190 54.67 -4.19 -5.19
CA PRO A 190 55.60 -3.57 -4.26
C PRO A 190 55.38 -4.09 -2.83
N SER A 191 56.47 -4.11 -2.03
CA SER A 191 56.43 -4.53 -0.65
C SER A 191 55.64 -3.55 0.23
N LEU A 192 54.71 -4.09 1.02
CA LEU A 192 53.87 -3.34 2.00
C LEU A 192 54.34 -3.57 3.42
N LEU A 193 55.05 -4.69 3.65
CA LEU A 193 55.54 -5.13 4.93
C LEU A 193 56.97 -5.57 4.81
N LEU A 194 57.82 -5.28 5.80
CA LEU A 194 59.19 -5.79 5.94
C LEU A 194 59.35 -6.31 7.37
N ASP A 195 59.64 -7.58 7.54
CA ASP A 195 59.82 -8.25 8.84
C ASP A 195 58.69 -7.99 9.86
N GLY A 196 57.45 -7.88 9.34
CA GLY A 196 56.25 -7.61 10.16
C GLY A 196 55.95 -6.13 10.41
N ALA A 197 56.88 -5.22 10.08
CA ALA A 197 56.67 -3.79 10.15
C ALA A 197 55.94 -3.24 8.89
N VAL A 198 55.06 -2.29 9.10
CA VAL A 198 54.29 -1.62 8.01
C VAL A 198 55.18 -0.61 7.32
N LEU A 199 55.34 -0.73 6.01
CA LEU A 199 56.12 0.21 5.19
C LEU A 199 55.34 1.49 4.86
N PRO A 200 56.02 2.63 4.55
CA PRO A 200 55.35 3.90 4.24
C PRO A 200 54.31 3.81 3.13
N LEU A 201 54.50 2.94 2.15
CA LEU A 201 53.53 2.74 1.07
C LEU A 201 52.19 2.27 1.57
N ALA A 202 52.14 1.39 2.58
CA ALA A 202 50.87 0.93 3.18
C ALA A 202 50.18 2.05 3.99
N HIS A 203 50.91 2.95 4.62
CA HIS A 203 50.39 4.13 5.28
C HIS A 203 49.77 5.10 4.27
N TYR A 204 50.48 5.39 3.17
CA TYR A 204 49.95 6.23 2.10
C TYR A 204 48.72 5.62 1.44
N ALA A 205 48.73 4.31 1.16
CA ALA A 205 47.55 3.63 0.61
C ALA A 205 46.33 3.73 1.55
N SER A 206 46.55 3.56 2.86
CA SER A 206 45.47 3.68 3.84
C SER A 206 44.95 5.13 3.97
N GLY A 207 45.83 6.13 3.86
CA GLY A 207 45.45 7.53 3.81
C GLY A 207 44.60 7.85 2.57
N MET A 208 44.98 7.34 1.39
CA MET A 208 44.18 7.50 0.15
C MET A 208 42.83 6.82 0.25
N ILE A 209 42.75 5.65 0.88
CA ILE A 209 41.47 4.97 1.13
C ILE A 209 40.60 5.82 2.07
N ALA A 210 41.17 6.40 3.13
CA ALA A 210 40.46 7.30 4.03
C ALA A 210 39.89 8.51 3.29
N LEU A 211 40.69 9.13 2.41
CA LEU A 211 40.22 10.24 1.56
C LEU A 211 39.07 9.85 0.64
N THR A 212 39.12 8.64 0.06
CA THR A 212 38.03 8.11 -0.79
C THR A 212 36.75 7.92 0.01
N TYR A 213 36.83 7.40 1.25
CA TYR A 213 35.68 7.29 2.13
C TYR A 213 35.16 8.66 2.59
N ILE A 214 36.03 9.64 2.85
CA ILE A 214 35.61 10.99 3.18
C ILE A 214 34.85 11.61 1.99
N LEU A 215 35.35 11.43 0.77
CA LEU A 215 34.65 11.88 -0.44
C LEU A 215 33.26 11.20 -0.54
N ALA A 216 33.18 9.88 -0.34
CA ALA A 216 31.91 9.15 -0.32
C ALA A 216 30.95 9.70 0.75
N LEU A 217 31.45 9.98 1.96
CA LEU A 217 30.68 10.54 3.05
C LEU A 217 30.11 11.93 2.72
N LEU A 218 30.93 12.80 2.14
CA LEU A 218 30.51 14.15 1.72
C LEU A 218 29.41 14.09 0.66
N ILE A 219 29.55 13.22 -0.34
CA ILE A 219 28.55 13.03 -1.38
C ILE A 219 27.25 12.46 -0.78
N LEU A 220 27.33 11.44 0.09
CA LEU A 220 26.17 10.87 0.78
C LEU A 220 25.49 11.91 1.69
N TRP A 221 26.28 12.72 2.41
CA TRP A 221 25.75 13.77 3.27
C TRP A 221 24.97 14.83 2.51
N SER A 222 25.46 15.26 1.35
CA SER A 222 24.77 16.23 0.48
C SER A 222 23.47 15.66 -0.11
N ARG A 223 23.35 14.32 -0.20
CA ARG A 223 22.26 13.59 -0.88
C ARG A 223 21.46 12.68 0.03
N ARG A 224 21.52 12.88 1.35
CA ARG A 224 20.88 12.06 2.41
C ARG A 224 19.35 12.04 2.32
N LYS A 225 18.81 11.23 1.43
CA LYS A 225 17.35 11.11 1.22
C LYS A 225 16.75 9.79 1.69
N SER A 226 17.56 8.76 1.99
CA SER A 226 17.07 7.43 2.31
C SER A 226 17.67 6.83 3.57
N VAL A 227 16.94 5.88 4.18
CA VAL A 227 17.39 5.09 5.33
C VAL A 227 18.69 4.36 5.02
N LEU A 228 18.81 3.74 3.83
CA LEU A 228 20.03 3.06 3.41
C LEU A 228 21.22 3.99 3.36
N SER A 229 21.07 5.20 2.80
CA SER A 229 22.15 6.20 2.76
C SER A 229 22.60 6.63 4.15
N LEU A 230 21.66 6.76 5.11
CA LEU A 230 21.97 7.11 6.49
C LEU A 230 22.85 6.03 7.15
N TRP A 231 22.45 4.76 7.07
CA TRP A 231 23.20 3.67 7.69
C TRP A 231 24.53 3.35 6.97
N LEU A 232 24.59 3.58 5.65
CA LEU A 232 25.84 3.51 4.91
C LEU A 232 26.82 4.60 5.36
N MET A 233 26.35 5.83 5.66
CA MET A 233 27.20 6.87 6.26
C MET A 233 27.79 6.45 7.61
N VAL A 234 26.99 5.75 8.45
CA VAL A 234 27.48 5.22 9.75
C VAL A 234 28.62 4.20 9.52
N ALA A 235 28.43 3.26 8.58
CA ALA A 235 29.47 2.28 8.24
C ALA A 235 30.73 2.97 7.68
N VAL A 236 30.56 3.96 6.80
CA VAL A 236 31.69 4.74 6.22
C VAL A 236 32.46 5.50 7.29
N CYS A 237 31.80 6.08 8.30
CA CYS A 237 32.49 6.72 9.43
C CYS A 237 33.41 5.74 10.18
N ALA A 238 32.96 4.51 10.41
CA ALA A 238 33.79 3.48 11.04
C ALA A 238 35.00 3.08 10.15
N LEU A 239 34.80 2.99 8.83
CA LEU A 239 35.87 2.67 7.87
C LEU A 239 36.87 3.81 7.68
N ILE A 240 36.46 5.06 7.85
CA ILE A 240 37.35 6.22 7.91
C ILE A 240 38.23 6.10 9.16
N ALA A 241 37.65 5.87 10.34
CA ALA A 241 38.39 5.73 11.57
C ALA A 241 39.38 4.55 11.51
N GLU A 242 38.96 3.39 10.97
CA GLU A 242 39.86 2.26 10.68
C GLU A 242 41.05 2.66 9.82
N SER A 243 40.77 3.34 8.70
CA SER A 243 41.82 3.71 7.74
C SER A 243 42.80 4.71 8.31
N LEU A 244 42.33 5.65 9.16
CA LEU A 244 43.18 6.61 9.86
C LEU A 244 44.05 5.94 10.93
N VAL A 245 43.50 4.98 11.69
CA VAL A 245 44.30 4.21 12.67
C VAL A 245 45.42 3.44 11.95
N ILE A 246 45.16 2.85 10.79
CA ILE A 246 46.20 2.18 10.00
C ILE A 246 47.23 3.18 9.45
N ALA A 247 46.76 4.33 8.98
CA ALA A 247 47.64 5.34 8.39
C ALA A 247 48.59 5.99 9.40
N PHE A 248 48.17 6.14 10.67
CA PHE A 248 48.94 6.91 11.65
C PHE A 248 49.41 6.12 12.88
N LEU A 249 48.74 5.04 13.27
CA LEU A 249 48.98 4.36 14.55
C LEU A 249 49.40 2.87 14.41
N ALA A 250 49.15 2.25 13.27
CA ALA A 250 49.47 0.85 13.09
C ALA A 250 50.95 0.67 12.75
N THR A 251 51.71 0.09 13.67
CA THR A 251 53.14 -0.18 13.49
C THR A 251 53.45 -1.67 13.23
N ASN A 252 52.75 -2.58 13.91
CA ASN A 252 53.04 -4.01 13.87
C ASN A 252 51.74 -4.88 13.83
N ARG A 253 51.89 -6.14 13.42
CA ARG A 253 50.83 -7.17 13.53
C ARG A 253 50.67 -7.63 14.98
N PHE A 254 49.48 -8.15 15.31
CA PHE A 254 49.13 -8.74 16.61
C PHE A 254 49.17 -7.76 17.79
N THR A 255 48.93 -6.48 17.52
CA THR A 255 48.71 -5.46 18.56
C THR A 255 47.23 -5.28 18.87
N LEU A 256 46.91 -4.60 19.98
CA LEU A 256 45.52 -4.22 20.31
C LEU A 256 44.87 -3.43 19.16
N GLY A 257 45.60 -2.50 18.55
CA GLY A 257 45.15 -1.76 17.38
C GLY A 257 44.87 -2.66 16.19
N PHE A 258 45.64 -3.69 15.95
CA PHE A 258 45.42 -4.66 14.88
C PHE A 258 44.07 -5.40 15.02
N TYR A 259 43.74 -5.87 16.23
CA TYR A 259 42.50 -6.59 16.49
C TYR A 259 41.30 -5.67 16.53
N ALA A 260 41.38 -4.56 17.28
CA ALA A 260 40.29 -3.59 17.42
C ALA A 260 39.91 -2.95 16.08
N ASN A 261 40.91 -2.62 15.27
CA ASN A 261 40.73 -1.99 13.96
C ASN A 261 39.98 -2.88 12.96
N ARG A 262 39.92 -4.17 13.18
CA ARG A 262 39.15 -5.13 12.38
C ARG A 262 37.81 -5.48 13.00
N ALA A 263 37.76 -5.58 14.34
CA ALA A 263 36.53 -5.94 15.05
C ALA A 263 35.49 -4.82 15.05
N ILE A 264 35.90 -3.57 15.27
CA ILE A 264 34.95 -2.43 15.38
C ILE A 264 34.20 -2.20 14.06
N PRO A 265 34.87 -2.05 12.87
CA PRO A 265 34.15 -1.87 11.61
C PRO A 265 33.30 -3.09 11.23
N LEU A 266 33.75 -4.29 11.58
CA LEU A 266 32.98 -5.50 11.36
C LEU A 266 31.62 -5.41 12.08
N VAL A 267 31.59 -5.04 13.35
CA VAL A 267 30.34 -4.89 14.10
C VAL A 267 29.45 -3.81 13.49
N VAL A 268 30.03 -2.65 13.17
CA VAL A 268 29.28 -1.51 12.63
C VAL A 268 28.71 -1.81 11.24
N SER A 269 29.46 -2.51 10.37
CA SER A 269 28.98 -2.87 9.05
C SER A 269 27.74 -3.79 9.09
N LYS A 270 27.58 -4.59 10.16
CA LYS A 270 26.40 -5.46 10.34
C LYS A 270 25.12 -4.69 10.68
N VAL A 271 25.24 -3.47 11.14
CA VAL A 271 24.05 -2.60 11.35
C VAL A 271 23.31 -2.36 10.02
N VAL A 272 24.02 -2.20 8.92
CA VAL A 272 23.41 -2.07 7.58
C VAL A 272 22.59 -3.31 7.24
N LEU A 273 23.16 -4.50 7.47
CA LEU A 273 22.46 -5.76 7.25
C LEU A 273 21.19 -5.87 8.11
N ILE A 274 21.30 -5.57 9.40
CA ILE A 274 20.17 -5.65 10.35
C ILE A 274 19.05 -4.72 9.89
N VAL A 275 19.39 -3.50 9.49
CA VAL A 275 18.42 -2.54 9.00
C VAL A 275 17.72 -3.02 7.73
N LEU A 276 18.49 -3.53 6.75
CA LEU A 276 17.92 -4.09 5.52
C LEU A 276 16.99 -5.26 5.79
N LEU A 277 17.37 -6.16 6.71
CA LEU A 277 16.53 -7.29 7.12
C LEU A 277 15.24 -6.82 7.80
N ALA A 278 15.36 -5.93 8.78
CA ALA A 278 14.22 -5.39 9.52
C ALA A 278 13.22 -4.71 8.57
N GLU A 279 13.70 -3.89 7.66
CA GLU A 279 12.85 -3.21 6.66
C GLU A 279 12.21 -4.20 5.69
N THR A 280 12.94 -5.22 5.25
CA THR A 280 12.39 -6.25 4.36
C THR A 280 11.27 -7.03 5.07
N VAL A 281 11.48 -7.42 6.33
CA VAL A 281 10.46 -8.10 7.15
C VAL A 281 9.23 -7.21 7.37
N LEU A 282 9.44 -5.93 7.71
CA LEU A 282 8.35 -4.98 7.90
C LEU A 282 7.54 -4.76 6.62
N LEU A 283 8.20 -4.66 5.47
CA LEU A 283 7.53 -4.51 4.17
C LEU A 283 6.67 -5.74 3.86
N HIS A 284 7.21 -6.96 4.05
CA HIS A 284 6.45 -8.18 3.85
C HIS A 284 5.26 -8.30 4.79
N ALA A 285 5.42 -7.91 6.06
CA ALA A 285 4.33 -7.89 7.03
C ALA A 285 3.21 -6.92 6.61
N ARG A 286 3.55 -5.71 6.15
CA ARG A 286 2.58 -4.72 5.64
C ARG A 286 1.83 -5.22 4.40
N LEU A 287 2.54 -5.82 3.44
CA LEU A 287 1.94 -6.40 2.23
C LEU A 287 0.99 -7.56 2.57
N SER A 288 1.38 -8.43 3.49
CA SER A 288 0.54 -9.54 3.95
C SER A 288 -0.74 -9.04 4.62
N LEU A 289 -0.64 -8.02 5.48
CA LEU A 289 -1.80 -7.39 6.12
C LEU A 289 -2.73 -6.71 5.10
N ALA A 290 -2.17 -5.99 4.12
CA ALA A 290 -2.95 -5.34 3.06
C ALA A 290 -3.70 -6.37 2.20
N ASN A 291 -3.02 -7.44 1.79
CA ASN A 291 -3.65 -8.55 1.05
C ASN A 291 -4.77 -9.23 1.85
N SER A 292 -4.54 -9.45 3.14
CA SER A 292 -5.55 -10.05 4.01
C SER A 292 -6.80 -9.18 4.16
N ARG A 293 -6.63 -7.84 4.21
CA ARG A 293 -7.75 -6.89 4.23
C ARG A 293 -8.55 -6.94 2.93
N LEU A 294 -7.87 -6.88 1.77
CA LEU A 294 -8.50 -6.98 0.46
C LEU A 294 -9.27 -8.30 0.28
N GLN A 295 -8.71 -9.42 0.73
CA GLN A 295 -9.39 -10.71 0.69
C GLN A 295 -10.64 -10.73 1.57
N ARG A 296 -10.57 -10.17 2.79
CA ARG A 296 -11.74 -10.08 3.68
C ARG A 296 -12.84 -9.21 3.08
N GLU A 297 -12.49 -8.07 2.50
CA GLU A 297 -13.47 -7.21 1.80
C GLU A 297 -14.13 -7.96 0.62
N HIS A 298 -13.34 -8.72 -0.14
CA HIS A 298 -13.85 -9.50 -1.26
C HIS A 298 -14.79 -10.63 -0.79
N VAL A 299 -14.40 -11.36 0.26
CA VAL A 299 -15.24 -12.40 0.88
C VAL A 299 -16.53 -11.80 1.45
N ASN A 300 -16.45 -10.66 2.15
CA ASN A 300 -17.65 -10.00 2.69
C ASN A 300 -18.62 -9.56 1.57
N LYS A 301 -18.10 -9.04 0.45
CA LYS A 301 -18.93 -8.71 -0.72
C LYS A 301 -19.60 -9.94 -1.32
N LEU A 302 -18.88 -11.07 -1.41
CA LEU A 302 -19.44 -12.33 -1.90
C LEU A 302 -20.52 -12.91 -0.97
N VAL A 303 -20.28 -12.89 0.34
CA VAL A 303 -21.25 -13.35 1.35
C VAL A 303 -22.52 -12.48 1.31
N SER A 304 -22.36 -11.16 1.20
CA SER A 304 -23.51 -10.25 1.06
C SER A 304 -24.28 -10.53 -0.23
N ALA A 305 -23.60 -10.74 -1.35
CA ALA A 305 -24.23 -11.10 -2.61
C ALA A 305 -24.97 -12.45 -2.55
N GLN A 306 -24.38 -13.46 -1.90
CA GLN A 306 -25.02 -14.76 -1.71
C GLN A 306 -26.28 -14.68 -0.85
N ALA A 307 -26.26 -13.90 0.24
CA ALA A 307 -27.43 -13.65 1.08
C ALA A 307 -28.57 -13.01 0.26
N VAL A 308 -28.26 -12.00 -0.55
CA VAL A 308 -29.23 -11.35 -1.44
C VAL A 308 -29.81 -12.33 -2.45
N VAL A 309 -28.99 -13.17 -3.09
CA VAL A 309 -29.45 -14.18 -4.06
C VAL A 309 -30.34 -15.24 -3.39
N ALA A 310 -29.98 -15.70 -2.19
CA ALA A 310 -30.79 -16.69 -1.45
C ALA A 310 -32.19 -16.14 -1.09
N THR A 311 -32.24 -14.89 -0.62
CA THR A 311 -33.51 -14.23 -0.28
C THR A 311 -34.35 -13.98 -1.54
N LEU A 312 -33.72 -13.51 -2.62
CA LEU A 312 -34.39 -13.34 -3.90
C LEU A 312 -35.03 -14.65 -4.40
N ALA A 313 -34.28 -15.75 -4.35
CA ALA A 313 -34.79 -17.05 -4.75
C ALA A 313 -36.03 -17.47 -3.92
N HIS A 314 -36.07 -17.08 -2.65
CA HIS A 314 -37.22 -17.30 -1.78
C HIS A 314 -38.41 -16.41 -2.18
N GLU A 315 -38.19 -15.11 -2.35
CA GLU A 315 -39.21 -14.11 -2.71
C GLU A 315 -39.84 -14.34 -4.10
N VAL A 316 -39.06 -14.83 -5.07
CA VAL A 316 -39.59 -15.21 -6.39
C VAL A 316 -40.36 -16.54 -6.33
N ARG A 317 -39.91 -17.49 -5.50
CA ARG A 317 -40.57 -18.79 -5.36
C ARG A 317 -41.96 -18.67 -4.79
N GLN A 318 -42.22 -17.74 -3.85
CA GLN A 318 -43.51 -17.54 -3.21
C GLN A 318 -44.64 -17.22 -4.20
N PRO A 319 -44.57 -16.15 -5.04
CA PRO A 319 -45.60 -15.84 -6.03
C PRO A 319 -45.74 -16.94 -7.09
N LEU A 320 -44.61 -17.57 -7.52
CA LEU A 320 -44.66 -18.68 -8.48
C LEU A 320 -45.42 -19.91 -7.91
N THR A 321 -45.24 -20.21 -6.61
CA THR A 321 -46.00 -21.24 -5.93
C THR A 321 -47.48 -20.87 -5.87
N GLY A 322 -47.80 -19.58 -5.65
CA GLY A 322 -49.16 -19.05 -5.73
C GLY A 322 -49.79 -19.26 -7.10
N VAL A 323 -49.09 -18.89 -8.15
CA VAL A 323 -49.51 -19.06 -9.55
C VAL A 323 -49.83 -20.53 -9.86
N THR A 324 -48.92 -21.46 -9.55
CA THR A 324 -49.09 -22.89 -9.81
C THR A 324 -50.24 -23.52 -9.02
N SER A 325 -50.37 -23.16 -7.76
CA SER A 325 -51.44 -23.67 -6.86
C SER A 325 -52.83 -23.16 -7.30
N ARG A 326 -52.93 -21.85 -7.64
CA ARG A 326 -54.20 -21.24 -8.10
C ARG A 326 -54.59 -21.75 -9.51
N ALA A 327 -53.63 -21.97 -10.39
CA ALA A 327 -53.89 -22.56 -11.70
C ALA A 327 -54.47 -23.99 -11.56
N ALA A 328 -53.88 -24.82 -10.69
CA ALA A 328 -54.36 -26.15 -10.41
C ALA A 328 -55.78 -26.13 -9.73
N ALA A 329 -56.03 -25.16 -8.88
CA ALA A 329 -57.35 -24.97 -8.26
C ALA A 329 -58.37 -24.48 -9.31
N GLY A 330 -58.01 -23.51 -10.13
CA GLY A 330 -58.87 -23.00 -11.22
C GLY A 330 -59.29 -24.12 -12.20
N TYR A 331 -58.34 -24.97 -12.59
CA TYR A 331 -58.62 -26.12 -13.41
C TYR A 331 -59.66 -27.03 -12.77
N ARG A 332 -59.54 -27.39 -11.48
CA ARG A 332 -60.50 -28.25 -10.75
C ARG A 332 -61.89 -27.64 -10.66
N PHE A 333 -62.01 -26.28 -10.56
CA PHE A 333 -63.32 -25.60 -10.54
C PHE A 333 -64.01 -25.60 -11.90
N LEU A 334 -63.24 -25.61 -13.01
CA LEU A 334 -63.74 -25.70 -14.36
C LEU A 334 -64.13 -27.16 -14.77
N ASP A 335 -63.44 -28.14 -14.18
CA ASP A 335 -63.59 -29.58 -14.50
C ASP A 335 -64.69 -30.26 -13.66
N ARG A 336 -65.63 -29.52 -13.09
CA ARG A 336 -66.80 -30.05 -12.34
C ARG A 336 -67.97 -30.29 -13.29
N GLU A 337 -68.87 -31.18 -12.93
CA GLU A 337 -70.12 -31.41 -13.68
C GLU A 337 -70.93 -30.11 -13.89
N GLN A 338 -70.86 -29.19 -12.95
CA GLN A 338 -71.30 -27.80 -13.09
C GLN A 338 -70.10 -26.87 -12.88
N PRO A 339 -69.51 -26.35 -13.92
CA PRO A 339 -68.31 -25.50 -13.82
C PRO A 339 -68.56 -24.20 -13.05
N ASP A 340 -67.78 -23.92 -12.01
CA ASP A 340 -67.82 -22.66 -11.28
C ASP A 340 -66.90 -21.60 -11.94
N ILE A 341 -67.45 -20.99 -12.98
CA ILE A 341 -66.74 -19.98 -13.80
C ILE A 341 -66.39 -18.75 -12.98
N ALA A 342 -67.22 -18.35 -12.01
CA ALA A 342 -66.98 -17.16 -11.20
C ALA A 342 -65.78 -17.36 -10.26
N THR A 343 -65.62 -18.52 -9.63
CA THR A 343 -64.46 -18.83 -8.81
C THR A 343 -63.21 -19.03 -9.62
N ALA A 344 -63.31 -19.70 -10.79
CA ALA A 344 -62.16 -19.84 -11.71
C ALA A 344 -61.64 -18.46 -12.18
N LYS A 345 -62.50 -17.53 -12.55
CA LYS A 345 -62.15 -16.19 -12.97
C LYS A 345 -61.40 -15.43 -11.86
N ARG A 346 -61.89 -15.47 -10.62
CA ARG A 346 -61.20 -14.87 -9.49
C ARG A 346 -59.78 -15.46 -9.23
N LEU A 347 -59.62 -16.77 -9.47
CA LEU A 347 -58.31 -17.41 -9.34
C LEU A 347 -57.37 -16.97 -10.45
N PHE A 348 -57.85 -16.76 -11.66
CA PHE A 348 -57.05 -16.21 -12.78
C PHE A 348 -56.64 -14.76 -12.53
N ASP A 349 -57.49 -13.94 -11.96
CA ASP A 349 -57.14 -12.58 -11.53
C ASP A 349 -56.03 -12.60 -10.50
N GLN A 350 -56.10 -13.51 -9.52
CA GLN A 350 -55.04 -13.70 -8.50
C GLN A 350 -53.73 -14.25 -9.08
N ILE A 351 -53.76 -15.07 -10.12
CA ILE A 351 -52.58 -15.54 -10.85
C ILE A 351 -51.89 -14.36 -11.53
N ASN A 352 -52.66 -13.46 -12.10
CA ASN A 352 -52.13 -12.27 -12.74
C ASN A 352 -51.44 -11.35 -11.73
N ASP A 353 -52.04 -11.14 -10.56
CA ASP A 353 -51.45 -10.39 -9.45
C ASP A 353 -50.15 -11.01 -8.94
N ASP A 354 -50.07 -12.34 -8.82
CA ASP A 354 -48.86 -13.05 -8.40
C ASP A 354 -47.75 -12.97 -9.45
N ALA A 355 -48.09 -13.04 -10.74
CA ALA A 355 -47.15 -12.89 -11.83
C ALA A 355 -46.55 -11.46 -11.88
N PHE A 356 -47.39 -10.44 -11.69
CA PHE A 356 -46.93 -9.06 -11.57
C PHE A 356 -45.96 -8.89 -10.39
N ARG A 357 -46.25 -9.44 -9.22
CA ARG A 357 -45.35 -9.41 -8.05
C ARG A 357 -44.00 -10.09 -8.33
N ALA A 358 -44.00 -11.23 -9.00
CA ALA A 358 -42.76 -11.89 -9.37
C ALA A 358 -41.88 -11.01 -10.28
N ASN A 359 -42.50 -10.32 -11.24
CA ASN A 359 -41.80 -9.37 -12.11
C ASN A 359 -41.25 -8.16 -11.34
N GLU A 360 -42.00 -7.57 -10.42
CA GLU A 360 -41.53 -6.45 -9.58
C GLU A 360 -40.30 -6.83 -8.75
N VAL A 361 -40.28 -8.04 -8.16
CA VAL A 361 -39.12 -8.55 -7.42
C VAL A 361 -37.92 -8.69 -8.36
N PHE A 362 -38.13 -9.19 -9.58
CA PHE A 362 -37.08 -9.40 -10.56
C PHE A 362 -36.51 -8.07 -11.10
N ASP A 363 -37.38 -7.10 -11.42
CA ASP A 363 -36.96 -5.78 -11.91
C ASP A 363 -36.20 -5.00 -10.84
N SER A 364 -36.65 -5.08 -9.57
CA SER A 364 -35.96 -4.50 -8.42
C SER A 364 -34.56 -5.08 -8.25
N PHE A 365 -34.40 -6.39 -8.48
CA PHE A 365 -33.11 -7.06 -8.44
C PHE A 365 -32.18 -6.65 -9.60
N LEU A 366 -32.71 -6.59 -10.82
CA LEU A 366 -31.91 -6.17 -11.97
C LEU A 366 -31.41 -4.73 -11.83
N SER A 367 -32.16 -3.85 -11.16
CA SER A 367 -31.73 -2.48 -10.90
C SER A 367 -30.49 -2.43 -9.98
N LEU A 368 -30.33 -3.39 -9.05
CA LEU A 368 -29.14 -3.53 -8.21
C LEU A 368 -27.85 -3.77 -9.03
N PHE A 369 -27.96 -4.47 -10.18
CA PHE A 369 -26.81 -4.84 -11.01
C PHE A 369 -26.57 -3.96 -12.23
N LYS A 370 -27.59 -3.20 -12.69
CA LYS A 370 -27.48 -2.30 -13.85
C LYS A 370 -26.58 -1.06 -13.59
N GLY A 371 -26.15 -0.82 -12.36
CA GLY A 371 -25.51 0.43 -11.93
C GLY A 371 -24.06 0.67 -12.35
N SER A 372 -23.35 -0.24 -13.05
CA SER A 372 -21.89 -0.13 -13.16
C SER A 372 -21.34 0.42 -14.48
N ARG A 373 -22.15 0.85 -15.45
CA ARG A 373 -21.64 1.25 -16.78
C ARG A 373 -22.23 2.52 -17.40
N GLN A 374 -23.07 3.31 -16.71
CA GLN A 374 -23.56 4.56 -17.29
C GLN A 374 -22.69 5.75 -16.81
N GLU A 375 -22.27 6.58 -17.77
CA GLU A 375 -21.46 7.77 -17.54
C GLU A 375 -22.21 8.78 -16.65
N HIS A 376 -21.52 9.33 -15.65
CA HIS A 376 -22.00 10.44 -14.88
C HIS A 376 -22.07 11.67 -15.78
N GLN A 377 -23.21 12.37 -15.75
CA GLN A 377 -23.45 13.59 -16.52
C GLN A 377 -23.93 14.70 -15.59
N PRO A 378 -23.84 15.97 -16.00
CA PRO A 378 -24.45 17.05 -15.25
C PRO A 378 -25.96 16.86 -15.15
N VAL A 379 -26.49 16.85 -13.92
CA VAL A 379 -27.91 16.62 -13.61
C VAL A 379 -28.42 17.76 -12.76
N ASP A 380 -29.57 18.31 -13.16
CA ASP A 380 -30.35 19.25 -12.38
C ASP A 380 -31.40 18.48 -11.56
N VAL A 381 -31.27 18.53 -10.23
CA VAL A 381 -32.16 17.83 -9.29
C VAL A 381 -33.58 18.39 -9.31
N ASN A 382 -33.74 19.71 -9.55
CA ASN A 382 -35.05 20.33 -9.66
C ASN A 382 -35.84 19.82 -10.87
N VAL A 383 -35.15 19.66 -12.01
CA VAL A 383 -35.77 19.09 -13.21
C VAL A 383 -36.21 17.64 -12.95
N LEU A 384 -35.40 16.82 -12.27
CA LEU A 384 -35.78 15.44 -11.92
C LEU A 384 -37.00 15.40 -10.99
N ALA A 385 -37.08 16.29 -9.99
CA ALA A 385 -38.21 16.36 -9.07
C ALA A 385 -39.50 16.70 -9.81
N LEU A 386 -39.47 17.68 -10.71
CA LEU A 386 -40.62 18.06 -11.52
C LEU A 386 -41.05 16.95 -12.49
N GLU A 387 -40.11 16.28 -13.15
CA GLU A 387 -40.41 15.14 -14.03
C GLU A 387 -41.08 13.99 -13.25
N ALA A 388 -40.60 13.69 -12.04
CA ALA A 388 -41.16 12.62 -11.22
C ALA A 388 -42.61 12.94 -10.80
N VAL A 389 -42.89 14.18 -10.39
CA VAL A 389 -44.25 14.64 -10.09
C VAL A 389 -45.15 14.55 -11.32
N GLN A 390 -44.66 14.94 -12.51
CA GLN A 390 -45.41 14.87 -13.74
C GLN A 390 -45.73 13.43 -14.16
N LEU A 391 -44.78 12.51 -14.01
CA LEU A 391 -44.97 11.09 -14.31
C LEU A 391 -46.04 10.45 -13.41
N LEU A 392 -46.08 10.84 -12.13
CA LEU A 392 -47.03 10.29 -11.16
C LEU A 392 -48.32 11.10 -11.04
N ARG A 393 -48.55 12.06 -11.96
CA ARG A 393 -49.71 12.97 -11.87
C ARG A 393 -51.06 12.22 -11.82
N LYS A 394 -51.26 11.21 -12.67
CA LYS A 394 -52.50 10.41 -12.65
C LYS A 394 -52.69 9.66 -11.33
N GLU A 395 -51.60 9.20 -10.74
CA GLU A 395 -51.62 8.46 -9.48
C GLU A 395 -51.89 9.38 -8.30
N LEU A 396 -51.30 10.60 -8.29
CA LEU A 396 -51.60 11.66 -7.35
C LEU A 396 -53.08 12.06 -7.41
N ASP A 397 -53.64 12.26 -8.62
CA ASP A 397 -55.03 12.59 -8.84
C ASP A 397 -55.96 11.47 -8.37
N ASN A 398 -55.67 10.20 -8.70
CA ASN A 398 -56.45 9.03 -8.30
C ASN A 398 -56.54 8.87 -6.77
N HIS A 399 -55.48 9.23 -6.07
CA HIS A 399 -55.39 9.13 -4.61
C HIS A 399 -55.75 10.43 -3.89
N ASN A 400 -56.16 11.48 -4.60
CA ASN A 400 -56.45 12.81 -4.09
C ASN A 400 -55.26 13.39 -3.28
N VAL A 401 -54.04 13.27 -3.79
CA VAL A 401 -52.81 13.79 -3.18
C VAL A 401 -52.40 15.08 -3.88
N THR A 402 -52.16 16.13 -3.12
CA THR A 402 -51.65 17.40 -3.62
C THR A 402 -50.12 17.46 -3.43
N ALA A 403 -49.38 17.71 -4.52
CA ALA A 403 -47.94 17.89 -4.47
C ALA A 403 -47.57 19.37 -4.48
N HIS A 404 -46.84 19.83 -3.47
CA HIS A 404 -46.25 21.17 -3.38
C HIS A 404 -44.75 21.13 -3.60
N THR A 405 -44.25 21.97 -4.50
CA THR A 405 -42.79 22.05 -4.78
C THR A 405 -42.25 23.42 -4.38
N MET A 406 -41.24 23.46 -3.55
CA MET A 406 -40.46 24.64 -3.16
C MET A 406 -39.01 24.42 -3.57
N LEU A 407 -38.66 24.87 -4.75
CA LEU A 407 -37.38 24.58 -5.39
C LEU A 407 -36.48 25.81 -5.35
N ALA A 408 -35.33 25.71 -4.66
CA ALA A 408 -34.30 26.76 -4.68
C ALA A 408 -33.43 26.66 -5.94
N GLU A 409 -32.71 27.72 -6.26
CA GLU A 409 -31.64 27.63 -7.28
C GLU A 409 -30.54 26.69 -6.80
N LEU A 410 -30.25 25.62 -7.57
CA LEU A 410 -29.28 24.62 -7.24
C LEU A 410 -28.17 24.53 -8.29
N PRO A 411 -26.92 24.28 -7.90
CA PRO A 411 -25.90 23.86 -8.84
C PRO A 411 -26.21 22.45 -9.39
N THR A 412 -25.79 22.18 -10.61
CA THR A 412 -25.85 20.81 -11.18
C THR A 412 -24.92 19.87 -10.44
N ILE A 413 -25.34 18.62 -10.28
CA ILE A 413 -24.53 17.55 -9.71
C ILE A 413 -24.02 16.62 -10.82
N GLN A 414 -22.95 15.87 -10.55
CA GLN A 414 -22.49 14.80 -11.44
C GLN A 414 -23.15 13.47 -11.05
N GLY A 415 -23.98 12.90 -11.94
CA GLY A 415 -24.68 11.68 -11.59
C GLY A 415 -25.35 10.97 -12.77
N ASN A 416 -25.93 9.81 -12.48
CA ASN A 416 -26.76 9.07 -13.41
C ASN A 416 -28.21 9.54 -13.31
N ARG A 417 -28.66 10.29 -14.36
CA ARG A 417 -30.00 10.86 -14.42
C ARG A 417 -31.13 9.82 -14.20
N GLY A 418 -30.96 8.61 -14.79
CA GLY A 418 -31.97 7.55 -14.70
C GLY A 418 -32.13 7.03 -13.27
N GLN A 419 -31.01 6.73 -12.62
CA GLN A 419 -30.98 6.22 -11.24
C GLN A 419 -31.52 7.25 -10.23
N LEU A 420 -31.09 8.51 -10.34
CA LEU A 420 -31.55 9.57 -9.44
C LEU A 420 -33.05 9.84 -9.62
N ARG A 421 -33.57 9.78 -10.86
CA ARG A 421 -35.03 9.87 -11.11
C ARG A 421 -35.77 8.68 -10.48
N GLU A 422 -35.24 7.48 -10.56
CA GLU A 422 -35.82 6.27 -9.95
C GLU A 422 -35.92 6.41 -8.42
N VAL A 423 -34.91 6.97 -7.77
CA VAL A 423 -34.95 7.26 -6.32
C VAL A 423 -36.11 8.20 -6.00
N ILE A 424 -36.27 9.31 -6.73
CA ILE A 424 -37.33 10.28 -6.46
C ILE A 424 -38.72 9.67 -6.71
N LEU A 425 -38.90 8.91 -7.79
CA LEU A 425 -40.13 8.18 -8.10
C LEU A 425 -40.50 7.21 -6.98
N ASN A 426 -39.54 6.40 -6.52
CA ASN A 426 -39.79 5.43 -5.46
C ASN A 426 -40.18 6.09 -4.13
N LEU A 427 -39.53 7.18 -3.76
CA LEU A 427 -39.91 7.95 -2.56
C LEU A 427 -41.31 8.56 -2.69
N LEU A 428 -41.67 9.11 -3.85
CA LEU A 428 -43.01 9.66 -4.11
C LEU A 428 -44.10 8.58 -4.05
N GLN A 429 -43.89 7.43 -4.70
CA GLN A 429 -44.80 6.29 -4.65
C GLN A 429 -45.03 5.80 -3.23
N ASN A 430 -43.94 5.65 -2.45
CA ASN A 430 -44.03 5.26 -1.06
C ASN A 430 -44.87 6.22 -0.24
N SER A 431 -44.79 7.54 -0.49
CA SER A 431 -45.58 8.55 0.18
C SER A 431 -47.06 8.52 -0.24
N ILE A 432 -47.35 8.32 -1.54
CA ILE A 432 -48.74 8.15 -2.03
C ILE A 432 -49.41 6.96 -1.37
N GLU A 433 -48.74 5.81 -1.38
CA GLU A 433 -49.26 4.58 -0.80
C GLU A 433 -49.46 4.67 0.74
N ALA A 434 -48.51 5.31 1.45
CA ALA A 434 -48.63 5.51 2.89
C ALA A 434 -49.84 6.34 3.29
N MET A 435 -50.24 7.30 2.43
CA MET A 435 -51.39 8.14 2.66
C MET A 435 -52.73 7.51 2.23
N ALA A 436 -52.74 6.35 1.56
CA ALA A 436 -53.96 5.70 1.08
C ALA A 436 -54.98 5.43 2.20
N THR A 437 -54.55 5.16 3.42
CA THR A 437 -55.40 4.90 4.60
C THR A 437 -55.67 6.14 5.45
N THR A 438 -55.10 7.29 5.11
CA THR A 438 -55.20 8.52 5.90
C THR A 438 -56.49 9.25 5.58
N THR A 439 -57.22 9.68 6.61
CA THR A 439 -58.47 10.48 6.49
C THR A 439 -58.24 12.00 6.43
N ARG A 440 -56.98 12.41 6.63
CA ARG A 440 -56.57 13.83 6.58
C ARG A 440 -56.30 14.29 5.14
N GLN A 441 -56.10 15.60 4.96
CA GLN A 441 -55.65 16.15 3.68
C GLN A 441 -54.32 15.52 3.30
N ARG A 442 -54.24 14.95 2.10
CA ARG A 442 -53.05 14.23 1.59
C ARG A 442 -52.19 15.21 0.81
N VAL A 443 -51.04 15.53 1.40
CA VAL A 443 -50.11 16.51 0.83
C VAL A 443 -48.69 15.90 0.82
N ILE A 444 -47.97 16.06 -0.30
CA ILE A 444 -46.57 15.83 -0.41
C ILE A 444 -45.86 17.15 -0.64
N SER A 445 -44.89 17.49 0.21
CA SER A 445 -44.02 18.66 0.06
C SER A 445 -42.65 18.24 -0.41
N ILE A 446 -42.18 18.79 -1.53
CA ILE A 446 -40.87 18.60 -2.08
C ILE A 446 -40.11 19.91 -1.95
N VAL A 447 -39.02 19.91 -1.20
CA VAL A 447 -38.19 21.07 -0.94
C VAL A 447 -36.75 20.78 -1.37
N THR A 448 -36.16 21.70 -2.15
CA THR A 448 -34.76 21.62 -2.49
C THR A 448 -34.00 22.82 -1.92
N ILE A 449 -32.80 22.59 -1.40
CA ILE A 449 -31.91 23.61 -0.84
C ILE A 449 -30.47 23.33 -1.21
N ALA A 450 -29.69 24.40 -1.48
CA ALA A 450 -28.24 24.32 -1.47
C ALA A 450 -27.76 24.40 -0.01
N ARG A 451 -27.14 23.34 0.54
CA ARG A 451 -26.68 23.37 1.94
C ARG A 451 -25.39 24.15 2.10
N ASP A 452 -24.43 23.95 1.19
CA ASP A 452 -23.16 24.65 1.13
C ASP A 452 -22.77 24.79 -0.35
N SER A 453 -21.59 25.35 -0.63
CA SER A 453 -21.04 25.44 -2.01
C SER A 453 -20.90 24.07 -2.69
N ASP A 454 -20.85 22.98 -1.92
CA ASP A 454 -20.44 21.66 -2.37
C ASP A 454 -21.51 20.56 -2.23
N SER A 455 -22.73 20.89 -1.78
CA SER A 455 -23.80 19.89 -1.65
C SER A 455 -25.20 20.45 -1.88
N VAL A 456 -26.07 19.64 -2.47
CA VAL A 456 -27.51 19.90 -2.65
C VAL A 456 -28.34 18.91 -1.85
N SER A 457 -29.48 19.34 -1.32
CA SER A 457 -30.40 18.49 -0.58
C SER A 457 -31.80 18.58 -1.21
N LEU A 458 -32.44 17.39 -1.35
CA LEU A 458 -33.87 17.29 -1.67
C LEU A 458 -34.59 16.62 -0.50
N SER A 459 -35.60 17.25 0.04
CA SER A 459 -36.45 16.73 1.09
C SER A 459 -37.85 16.47 0.56
N LEU A 460 -38.38 15.29 0.83
CA LEU A 460 -39.74 14.88 0.51
C LEU A 460 -40.48 14.58 1.81
N GLN A 461 -41.56 15.25 2.10
CA GLN A 461 -42.37 15.08 3.30
C GLN A 461 -43.82 14.81 2.93
N ASP A 462 -44.42 13.78 3.51
CA ASP A 462 -45.85 13.45 3.36
C ASP A 462 -46.66 13.78 4.62
N THR A 463 -47.99 13.70 4.53
CA THR A 463 -48.94 13.83 5.63
C THR A 463 -49.53 12.46 6.04
N GLY A 464 -48.83 11.40 5.79
CA GLY A 464 -49.21 10.02 6.12
C GLY A 464 -49.10 9.70 7.62
N PRO A 465 -49.14 8.42 7.97
CA PRO A 465 -49.06 7.96 9.37
C PRO A 465 -47.67 8.13 10.00
N GLY A 466 -46.65 8.49 9.20
CA GLY A 466 -45.26 8.55 9.66
C GLY A 466 -44.58 7.19 9.71
N ILE A 467 -43.39 7.17 10.31
CA ILE A 467 -42.58 5.98 10.48
C ILE A 467 -42.47 5.69 11.97
N ASP A 468 -42.68 4.43 12.36
CA ASP A 468 -42.48 3.94 13.72
C ASP A 468 -41.03 4.20 14.18
N PRO A 469 -40.78 4.88 15.32
CA PRO A 469 -39.47 5.18 15.82
C PRO A 469 -38.56 3.95 15.94
N ASP A 470 -39.13 2.81 16.34
CA ASP A 470 -38.36 1.56 16.49
C ASP A 470 -37.91 0.98 15.15
N LYS A 471 -38.53 1.37 14.04
CA LYS A 471 -38.21 0.91 12.69
C LYS A 471 -37.34 1.91 11.89
N LEU A 472 -37.21 3.15 12.35
CA LEU A 472 -36.43 4.18 11.65
C LEU A 472 -35.01 3.75 11.31
N ALA A 473 -34.35 3.00 12.18
CA ALA A 473 -32.99 2.49 11.96
C ALA A 473 -32.91 1.43 10.87
N SER A 474 -33.97 0.65 10.66
CA SER A 474 -33.99 -0.54 9.79
C SER A 474 -34.79 -0.37 8.49
N ILE A 475 -35.49 0.78 8.26
CA ILE A 475 -36.31 0.94 7.05
C ILE A 475 -35.51 0.91 5.74
N PHE A 476 -34.22 1.13 5.80
CA PHE A 476 -33.31 1.05 4.67
C PHE A 476 -32.63 -0.32 4.54
N ASP A 477 -32.90 -1.24 5.45
CA ASP A 477 -32.38 -2.60 5.34
C ASP A 477 -33.20 -3.37 4.28
N PRO A 478 -32.55 -4.17 3.44
CA PRO A 478 -33.24 -4.98 2.45
C PRO A 478 -34.33 -5.85 3.08
N PHE A 479 -35.51 -5.95 2.41
CA PHE A 479 -36.65 -6.77 2.80
C PHE A 479 -37.42 -6.28 4.03
N VAL A 480 -37.07 -5.14 4.62
CA VAL A 480 -37.86 -4.53 5.68
C VAL A 480 -39.05 -3.79 5.06
N THR A 481 -40.28 -4.22 5.37
CA THR A 481 -41.52 -3.63 4.89
C THR A 481 -42.63 -3.70 5.92
N THR A 482 -43.48 -2.68 5.97
CA THR A 482 -44.73 -2.66 6.74
C THR A 482 -45.94 -2.94 5.84
N LYS A 483 -45.76 -3.04 4.53
CA LYS A 483 -46.81 -3.23 3.55
C LYS A 483 -47.07 -4.71 3.31
N ALA A 484 -48.34 -5.12 3.28
CA ALA A 484 -48.73 -6.52 3.05
C ALA A 484 -48.28 -7.08 1.66
N LYS A 485 -48.07 -6.19 0.69
CA LYS A 485 -47.67 -6.52 -0.68
C LYS A 485 -46.31 -5.90 -1.08
N GLY A 486 -45.56 -5.30 -0.16
CA GLY A 486 -44.29 -4.63 -0.48
C GLY A 486 -43.10 -5.59 -0.44
N THR A 487 -42.16 -5.46 -1.36
CA THR A 487 -40.93 -6.27 -1.41
C THR A 487 -39.88 -5.86 -0.37
N GLY A 488 -39.99 -4.65 0.24
CA GLY A 488 -39.00 -4.11 1.16
C GLY A 488 -37.64 -3.78 0.52
N LEU A 489 -37.54 -3.78 -0.81
CA LEU A 489 -36.30 -3.49 -1.54
C LEU A 489 -36.18 -2.03 -1.96
N GLY A 490 -37.29 -1.31 -2.15
CA GLY A 490 -37.29 0.03 -2.73
C GLY A 490 -36.43 1.03 -1.98
N LEU A 491 -36.57 1.15 -0.66
CA LEU A 491 -35.77 2.09 0.14
C LEU A 491 -34.30 1.67 0.24
N ALA A 492 -34.02 0.38 0.28
CA ALA A 492 -32.64 -0.15 0.27
C ALA A 492 -31.92 0.20 -1.05
N ILE A 493 -32.63 0.09 -2.19
CA ILE A 493 -32.13 0.49 -3.51
C ILE A 493 -31.89 2.00 -3.56
N CYS A 494 -32.83 2.81 -3.06
CA CYS A 494 -32.67 4.26 -2.98
C CYS A 494 -31.40 4.64 -2.21
N LYS A 495 -31.19 4.04 -1.04
CA LYS A 495 -30.00 4.28 -0.22
C LYS A 495 -28.73 3.93 -0.97
N MET A 496 -28.66 2.76 -1.60
CA MET A 496 -27.51 2.30 -2.36
C MET A 496 -27.20 3.22 -3.54
N ILE A 497 -28.22 3.66 -4.31
CA ILE A 497 -28.04 4.60 -5.42
C ILE A 497 -27.44 5.92 -4.91
N ILE A 498 -27.99 6.48 -3.85
CA ILE A 498 -27.52 7.75 -3.29
C ILE A 498 -26.08 7.62 -2.74
N GLU A 499 -25.75 6.53 -2.05
CA GLU A 499 -24.39 6.24 -1.58
C GLU A 499 -23.39 6.07 -2.73
N GLN A 500 -23.78 5.43 -3.85
CA GLN A 500 -22.96 5.32 -5.06
C GLN A 500 -22.65 6.69 -5.71
N HIS A 501 -23.53 7.68 -5.50
CA HIS A 501 -23.34 9.06 -5.92
C HIS A 501 -22.59 9.92 -4.89
N GLY A 502 -22.02 9.29 -3.83
CA GLY A 502 -21.31 9.97 -2.74
C GLY A 502 -22.23 10.76 -1.81
N GLY A 503 -23.53 10.53 -1.89
CA GLY A 503 -24.55 11.19 -1.10
C GLY A 503 -24.97 10.42 0.15
N LYS A 504 -25.99 10.94 0.84
CA LYS A 504 -26.60 10.33 2.02
C LYS A 504 -28.12 10.40 1.91
N LEU A 505 -28.81 9.29 2.19
CA LEU A 505 -30.26 9.23 2.35
C LEU A 505 -30.60 9.03 3.82
N SER A 506 -31.52 9.84 4.34
CA SER A 506 -32.02 9.75 5.72
C SER A 506 -33.54 9.86 5.76
N ALA A 507 -34.14 9.35 6.83
CA ALA A 507 -35.56 9.47 7.09
C ALA A 507 -35.79 9.96 8.52
N ALA A 508 -36.87 10.71 8.69
CA ALA A 508 -37.36 11.17 9.98
C ALA A 508 -38.86 11.06 10.04
N SER A 509 -39.41 10.89 11.24
CA SER A 509 -40.84 10.98 11.50
C SER A 509 -41.04 12.21 12.38
N ASP A 510 -41.89 13.16 11.94
CA ASP A 510 -42.13 14.37 12.69
C ASP A 510 -43.44 14.20 13.49
N SER A 511 -43.35 14.23 14.79
CA SER A 511 -44.51 14.14 15.69
C SER A 511 -45.45 15.36 15.61
N HIS A 512 -44.96 16.49 15.10
CA HIS A 512 -45.75 17.73 14.98
C HIS A 512 -46.54 17.81 13.67
N TYR A 513 -46.01 17.24 12.58
CA TYR A 513 -46.61 17.30 11.24
C TYR A 513 -47.27 15.98 10.78
N TYR A 514 -47.20 14.93 11.60
CA TYR A 514 -47.81 13.62 11.29
C TYR A 514 -47.49 13.16 9.87
N GLY A 515 -46.28 12.67 9.63
CA GLY A 515 -45.88 12.13 8.35
C GLY A 515 -44.41 11.67 8.33
N ALA A 516 -44.02 11.08 7.22
CA ALA A 516 -42.64 10.71 6.98
C ALA A 516 -41.90 11.79 6.20
N ARG A 517 -40.67 12.04 6.56
CA ARG A 517 -39.74 12.91 5.83
C ARG A 517 -38.53 12.11 5.38
N PHE A 518 -38.28 12.07 4.09
CA PHE A 518 -37.08 11.55 3.49
C PHE A 518 -36.23 12.70 3.00
N GLU A 519 -34.92 12.64 3.29
CA GLU A 519 -33.97 13.66 2.86
C GLU A 519 -32.77 12.99 2.21
N LEU A 520 -32.51 13.34 0.96
CA LEU A 520 -31.31 12.95 0.23
C LEU A 520 -30.37 14.15 0.07
N THR A 521 -29.09 13.92 0.29
CA THR A 521 -28.02 14.92 0.10
C THR A 521 -27.03 14.38 -0.93
N LEU A 522 -26.67 15.21 -1.92
CA LEU A 522 -25.77 14.82 -3.00
C LEU A 522 -24.65 15.87 -3.13
N PRO A 523 -23.39 15.45 -3.32
CA PRO A 523 -22.28 16.37 -3.56
C PRO A 523 -22.38 16.98 -4.97
N THR A 524 -21.99 18.25 -5.13
CA THR A 524 -21.92 18.93 -6.43
C THR A 524 -20.75 18.48 -7.27
N LYS A 525 -19.67 18.03 -6.61
CA LYS A 525 -18.49 17.42 -7.23
C LYS A 525 -18.33 16.02 -6.67
N ILE A 526 -18.03 15.04 -7.52
CA ILE A 526 -17.59 13.72 -7.03
C ILE A 526 -16.28 13.97 -6.31
N ALA A 527 -16.22 13.66 -5.02
CA ALA A 527 -14.98 13.74 -4.26
C ALA A 527 -13.96 12.81 -4.93
N GLU A 528 -12.89 13.37 -5.51
CA GLU A 528 -11.69 12.60 -5.75
C GLU A 528 -11.26 12.02 -4.40
N PRO A 529 -10.86 10.73 -4.32
CA PRO A 529 -10.43 10.15 -3.07
C PRO A 529 -9.34 11.04 -2.47
N SER A 530 -9.62 11.64 -1.32
CA SER A 530 -8.78 12.62 -0.65
C SER A 530 -7.35 12.12 -0.52
N ALA A 531 -6.41 12.85 -1.14
CA ALA A 531 -5.01 12.76 -0.77
C ALA A 531 -4.89 13.11 0.73
N PRO A 532 -4.06 12.39 1.50
CA PRO A 532 -3.90 12.66 2.92
C PRO A 532 -3.43 14.11 3.10
N ALA A 533 -4.14 14.84 3.96
CA ALA A 533 -3.89 16.24 4.28
C ALA A 533 -2.40 16.42 4.63
N THR A 534 -1.69 17.17 3.81
CA THR A 534 -0.41 17.78 4.16
C THR A 534 -0.70 18.76 5.30
N ALA A 535 -0.24 18.42 6.49
CA ALA A 535 -0.25 19.33 7.62
C ALA A 535 0.52 20.60 7.23
N THR A 536 -0.21 21.67 7.05
CA THR A 536 0.36 23.01 6.86
C THR A 536 1.00 23.42 8.18
N GLU A 537 2.33 23.39 8.22
CA GLU A 537 3.12 24.01 9.30
C GLU A 537 2.81 25.50 9.32
N GLN A 538 2.03 25.92 10.29
CA GLN A 538 1.96 27.33 10.68
C GLN A 538 3.29 27.69 11.37
N SER A 539 4.11 28.45 10.68
CA SER A 539 5.27 29.12 11.24
C SER A 539 4.79 30.24 12.19
N PRO A 540 5.21 30.27 13.46
CA PRO A 540 4.98 31.44 14.30
C PRO A 540 5.93 32.57 13.87
N ARG A 541 5.38 33.68 13.47
CA ARG A 541 6.11 34.97 13.38
C ARG A 541 6.42 35.41 14.82
N HIS A 542 7.69 35.53 15.13
CA HIS A 542 8.16 36.33 16.25
C HIS A 542 8.47 37.76 15.79
N GLU A 543 7.83 38.70 16.47
CA GLU A 543 8.29 40.08 16.58
C GLU A 543 9.63 40.17 17.34
#